data_14b6bc2afe15353b0093bebb8ad22bee
#
_entry.id   14b6bc2afe15353b0093bebb8ad22bee
#
_cell.length_a   1.000
_cell.length_b   1.000
_cell.length_c   1.000
_cell.angle_alpha   90.00
_cell.angle_beta   90.00
_cell.angle_gamma   90.00
#
_symmetry.space_group_name_H-M   'P 1'
#
loop_
_entity.id
_entity.type
_entity.pdbx_description
1 polymer ?
#
loop_
_entity_poly.entity_id
_entity_poly.type
_entity_poly.pdbx_seq_one_letter_code
_entity_poly.pdbx_strand_id
1 'polypeptide(L)'
;MHQIIDVAARFTALLEKAGIPVRVVGGLATYLHVDQVDPPSARLTRDVDVAIDRDKLEMIRAVVEPHGFVYRHAAGVDMFLVAENPNARSGVHLVFVGEKVRPEYLEPVPGSAPVRAKQGILIAPVADLVRMKLTSFRLKDKVHIQDLDGVGLITSEIEQSLSEPLRRRLAEVRATE
;
A
#
# COMPACT_ATOMS: atom_id res chain seq x y z
N MET A 1 8.38 11.48 8.16
CA MET A 1 6.95 11.24 7.89
C MET A 1 6.36 12.28 6.93
N HIS A 2 6.42 13.58 7.20
CA HIS A 2 5.87 14.62 6.30
C HIS A 2 6.29 14.45 4.84
N GLN A 3 7.58 14.25 4.57
CA GLN A 3 8.09 14.07 3.19
C GLN A 3 7.45 12.87 2.48
N ILE A 4 7.22 11.75 3.16
CA ILE A 4 6.59 10.56 2.58
C ILE A 4 5.12 10.82 2.27
N ILE A 5 4.40 11.47 3.19
CA ILE A 5 3.01 11.87 3.01
C ILE A 5 2.90 12.83 1.82
N ASP A 6 3.78 13.82 1.72
CA ASP A 6 3.79 14.78 0.62
C ASP A 6 4.05 14.10 -0.74
N VAL A 7 5.00 13.18 -0.82
CA VAL A 7 5.26 12.40 -2.04
C VAL A 7 4.05 11.57 -2.43
N ALA A 8 3.46 10.84 -1.49
CA ALA A 8 2.27 10.03 -1.74
C ALA A 8 1.06 10.89 -2.17
N ALA A 9 0.86 12.03 -1.51
CA ALA A 9 -0.22 12.97 -1.83
C ALA A 9 -0.06 13.55 -3.24
N ARG A 10 1.13 14.03 -3.60
CA ARG A 10 1.43 14.55 -4.94
C ARG A 10 1.21 13.48 -6.02
N PHE A 11 1.76 12.29 -5.81
CA PHE A 11 1.67 11.19 -6.78
C PHE A 11 0.22 10.77 -7.02
N THR A 12 -0.53 10.51 -5.95
CA THR A 12 -1.93 10.07 -6.08
C THR A 12 -2.83 11.17 -6.64
N ALA A 13 -2.61 12.44 -6.29
CA ALA A 13 -3.39 13.56 -6.80
C ALA A 13 -3.20 13.76 -8.32
N LEU A 14 -1.99 13.59 -8.83
CA LEU A 14 -1.71 13.66 -10.28
C LEU A 14 -2.48 12.57 -11.04
N LEU A 15 -2.48 11.34 -10.54
CA LEU A 15 -3.17 10.23 -11.18
C LEU A 15 -4.70 10.36 -11.05
N GLU A 16 -5.20 10.79 -9.91
CA GLU A 16 -6.63 11.05 -9.71
C GLU A 16 -7.14 12.11 -10.69
N LYS A 17 -6.40 13.23 -10.85
CA LYS A 17 -6.73 14.28 -11.80
C LYS A 17 -6.76 13.78 -13.24
N ALA A 18 -5.91 12.82 -13.57
CA ALA A 18 -5.86 12.19 -14.89
C ALA A 18 -6.88 11.05 -15.07
N GLY A 19 -7.68 10.74 -14.06
CA GLY A 19 -8.64 9.63 -14.09
C GLY A 19 -8.00 8.25 -14.10
N ILE A 20 -6.76 8.12 -13.61
CA ILE A 20 -6.02 6.85 -13.56
C ILE A 20 -6.19 6.23 -12.17
N PRO A 21 -6.68 4.98 -12.08
CA PRO A 21 -6.84 4.30 -10.80
C PRO A 21 -5.50 4.13 -10.08
N VAL A 22 -5.46 4.52 -8.81
CA VAL A 22 -4.28 4.41 -7.95
C VAL A 22 -4.70 4.26 -6.49
N ARG A 23 -3.93 3.52 -5.72
CA ARG A 23 -4.07 3.45 -4.25
C ARG A 23 -2.73 3.22 -3.58
N VAL A 24 -2.47 3.96 -2.53
CA VAL A 24 -1.34 3.68 -1.63
C VAL A 24 -1.63 2.38 -0.89
N VAL A 25 -0.62 1.54 -0.78
CA VAL A 25 -0.66 0.25 -0.09
C VAL A 25 0.46 0.18 0.96
N GLY A 26 0.75 -0.99 1.46
CA GLY A 26 1.93 -1.21 2.30
C GLY A 26 1.84 -0.54 3.68
N GLY A 27 3.01 -0.14 4.19
CA GLY A 27 3.14 0.44 5.53
C GLY A 27 2.48 1.80 5.67
N LEU A 28 2.55 2.64 4.62
CA LEU A 28 1.97 3.98 4.67
C LEU A 28 0.44 3.93 4.74
N ALA A 29 -0.20 3.07 3.94
CA ALA A 29 -1.65 2.91 4.03
C ALA A 29 -2.08 2.35 5.39
N THR A 30 -1.34 1.40 5.95
CA THR A 30 -1.57 0.90 7.32
C THR A 30 -1.47 2.03 8.34
N TYR A 31 -0.38 2.82 8.28
CA TYR A 31 -0.20 4.00 9.14
C TYR A 31 -1.40 4.95 9.05
N LEU A 32 -1.83 5.31 7.84
CA LEU A 32 -2.91 6.27 7.63
C LEU A 32 -4.26 5.76 8.15
N HIS A 33 -4.54 4.46 8.06
CA HIS A 33 -5.75 3.87 8.65
C HIS A 33 -5.71 3.88 10.18
N VAL A 34 -4.59 3.45 10.78
CA VAL A 34 -4.44 3.41 12.24
C VAL A 34 -4.46 4.83 12.82
N ASP A 35 -3.74 5.78 12.20
CA ASP A 35 -3.70 7.20 12.60
C ASP A 35 -5.07 7.87 12.63
N GLN A 36 -6.01 7.43 11.82
CA GLN A 36 -7.38 7.95 11.83
C GLN A 36 -8.19 7.51 13.05
N VAL A 37 -7.85 6.36 13.63
CA VAL A 37 -8.56 5.75 14.76
C VAL A 37 -7.84 6.03 16.08
N ASP A 38 -6.55 5.73 16.13
CA ASP A 38 -5.69 5.87 17.32
C ASP A 38 -4.28 6.33 16.92
N PRO A 39 -4.04 7.65 16.82
CA PRO A 39 -2.75 8.19 16.40
C PRO A 39 -1.53 7.69 17.20
N PRO A 40 -1.61 7.50 18.54
CA PRO A 40 -0.50 6.93 19.30
C PRO A 40 -0.08 5.52 18.89
N SER A 41 -0.99 4.71 18.36
CA SER A 41 -0.72 3.35 17.88
C SER A 41 -0.19 3.28 16.45
N ALA A 42 -0.18 4.39 15.71
CA ALA A 42 0.25 4.44 14.33
C ALA A 42 1.78 4.36 14.21
N ARG A 43 2.29 3.27 13.60
CA ARG A 43 3.73 3.06 13.41
C ARG A 43 4.25 3.76 12.17
N LEU A 44 5.35 4.48 12.33
CA LEU A 44 6.02 5.19 11.25
C LEU A 44 6.55 4.23 10.18
N THR A 45 6.44 4.66 8.92
CA THR A 45 7.01 3.97 7.75
C THR A 45 7.96 4.88 6.99
N ARG A 46 8.78 4.30 6.10
CA ARG A 46 9.74 5.04 5.27
C ARG A 46 9.50 4.86 3.78
N ASP A 47 8.62 3.92 3.42
CA ASP A 47 8.39 3.55 2.03
C ASP A 47 7.01 4.03 1.57
N VAL A 48 6.91 4.44 0.31
CA VAL A 48 5.65 4.71 -0.38
C VAL A 48 5.45 3.59 -1.38
N ASP A 49 4.50 2.72 -1.12
CA ASP A 49 4.11 1.65 -2.04
C ASP A 49 2.74 2.00 -2.63
N VAL A 50 2.56 1.85 -3.94
CA VAL A 50 1.28 2.06 -4.61
C VAL A 50 0.91 0.88 -5.49
N ALA A 51 -0.39 0.59 -5.59
CA ALA A 51 -0.94 -0.39 -6.52
C ALA A 51 -1.58 0.33 -7.70
N ILE A 52 -1.21 -0.07 -8.89
CA ILE A 52 -1.67 0.45 -10.18
C ILE A 52 -1.97 -0.71 -11.13
N ASP A 53 -2.66 -0.42 -12.22
CA ASP A 53 -2.82 -1.35 -13.33
C ASP A 53 -1.60 -1.29 -14.25
N ARG A 54 -1.02 -2.44 -14.60
CA ARG A 54 0.20 -2.49 -15.43
C ARG A 54 0.01 -1.87 -16.80
N ASP A 55 -1.14 -2.05 -17.41
CA ASP A 55 -1.46 -1.47 -18.73
C ASP A 55 -1.53 0.06 -18.71
N LYS A 56 -1.62 0.68 -17.53
CA LYS A 56 -1.60 2.14 -17.35
C LYS A 56 -0.20 2.72 -17.13
N LEU A 57 0.85 1.91 -17.02
CA LEU A 57 2.19 2.37 -16.65
C LEU A 57 2.72 3.49 -17.54
N GLU A 58 2.60 3.34 -18.86
CA GLU A 58 3.07 4.38 -19.80
C GLU A 58 2.27 5.68 -19.69
N MET A 59 0.96 5.57 -19.47
CA MET A 59 0.12 6.75 -19.22
C MET A 59 0.49 7.42 -17.90
N ILE A 60 0.76 6.64 -16.86
CA ILE A 60 1.22 7.15 -15.56
C ILE A 60 2.54 7.90 -15.73
N ARG A 61 3.51 7.32 -16.44
CA ARG A 61 4.78 8.00 -16.75
C ARG A 61 4.56 9.35 -17.41
N ALA A 62 3.74 9.41 -18.45
CA ALA A 62 3.43 10.65 -19.15
C ALA A 62 2.80 11.72 -18.24
N VAL A 63 2.03 11.31 -17.24
CA VAL A 63 1.39 12.21 -16.28
C VAL A 63 2.37 12.70 -15.20
N VAL A 64 3.21 11.83 -14.64
CA VAL A 64 4.00 12.17 -13.46
C VAL A 64 5.41 12.67 -13.75
N GLU A 65 6.02 12.27 -14.89
CA GLU A 65 7.39 12.69 -15.25
C GLU A 65 7.53 14.22 -15.40
N PRO A 66 6.57 14.96 -16.00
CA PRO A 66 6.62 16.42 -16.05
C PRO A 66 6.56 17.09 -14.67
N HIS A 67 6.16 16.35 -13.62
CA HIS A 67 5.99 16.83 -12.26
C HIS A 67 7.10 16.35 -11.31
N GLY A 68 8.26 15.95 -11.84
CA GLY A 68 9.44 15.64 -11.06
C GLY A 68 9.53 14.19 -10.56
N PHE A 69 8.82 13.26 -11.20
CA PHE A 69 8.97 11.83 -10.95
C PHE A 69 9.72 11.18 -12.12
N VAL A 70 10.67 10.29 -11.83
CA VAL A 70 11.48 9.60 -12.84
C VAL A 70 11.33 8.10 -12.68
N TYR A 71 10.82 7.45 -13.72
CA TYR A 71 10.67 5.99 -13.71
C TYR A 71 12.00 5.27 -13.68
N ARG A 72 12.08 4.21 -12.88
CA ARG A 72 13.20 3.27 -12.82
C ARG A 72 12.69 1.85 -12.62
N HIS A 73 13.37 0.93 -13.27
CA HIS A 73 13.26 -0.50 -13.00
C HIS A 73 14.61 -0.99 -12.53
N ALA A 74 14.71 -1.50 -11.32
CA ALA A 74 15.95 -1.99 -10.74
C ALA A 74 15.69 -3.15 -9.78
N ALA A 75 16.51 -4.19 -9.86
CA ALA A 75 16.41 -5.38 -9.00
C ALA A 75 15.01 -6.01 -8.98
N GLY A 76 14.30 -6.01 -10.10
CA GLY A 76 12.94 -6.55 -10.23
C GLY A 76 11.84 -5.67 -9.62
N VAL A 77 12.14 -4.44 -9.25
CA VAL A 77 11.18 -3.49 -8.68
C VAL A 77 10.99 -2.31 -9.64
N ASP A 78 9.74 -2.02 -9.94
CA ASP A 78 9.34 -0.82 -10.66
C ASP A 78 9.09 0.31 -9.66
N MET A 79 9.60 1.51 -9.95
CA MET A 79 9.48 2.65 -9.05
C MET A 79 9.52 3.98 -9.78
N PHE A 80 9.00 5.02 -9.14
CA PHE A 80 9.24 6.41 -9.51
C PHE A 80 10.11 7.09 -8.45
N LEU A 81 11.26 7.60 -8.87
CA LEU A 81 12.13 8.40 -8.02
C LEU A 81 11.69 9.87 -8.06
N VAL A 82 11.83 10.56 -6.95
CA VAL A 82 11.65 12.01 -6.91
C VAL A 82 12.92 12.66 -7.45
N ALA A 83 12.83 13.46 -8.53
CA ALA A 83 13.98 14.02 -9.23
C ALA A 83 14.89 14.88 -8.33
N GLU A 84 14.30 15.60 -7.37
CA GLU A 84 15.02 16.42 -6.40
C GLU A 84 15.81 15.61 -5.36
N ASN A 85 15.39 14.36 -5.12
CA ASN A 85 16.06 13.43 -4.20
C ASN A 85 15.95 12.00 -4.75
N PRO A 86 16.78 11.61 -5.73
CA PRO A 86 16.66 10.35 -6.47
C PRO A 86 17.10 9.12 -5.66
N ASN A 87 16.82 9.09 -4.36
CA ASN A 87 17.09 7.94 -3.52
C ASN A 87 15.94 6.93 -3.67
N ALA A 88 16.27 5.68 -4.00
CA ALA A 88 15.29 4.60 -4.14
C ALA A 88 14.42 4.39 -2.87
N ARG A 89 14.95 4.72 -1.69
CA ARG A 89 14.21 4.63 -0.42
C ARG A 89 13.15 5.71 -0.25
N SER A 90 13.26 6.82 -0.96
CA SER A 90 12.27 7.90 -0.95
C SER A 90 11.36 7.89 -2.19
N GLY A 91 11.54 6.90 -3.06
CA GLY A 91 10.73 6.71 -4.25
C GLY A 91 9.35 6.10 -3.97
N VAL A 92 8.52 6.12 -5.00
CA VAL A 92 7.22 5.44 -5.02
C VAL A 92 7.42 4.07 -5.65
N HIS A 93 7.32 3.01 -4.87
CA HIS A 93 7.42 1.63 -5.34
C HIS A 93 6.07 1.16 -5.89
N LEU A 94 6.12 0.43 -7.00
CA LEU A 94 4.93 -0.03 -7.69
C LEU A 94 4.68 -1.51 -7.44
N VAL A 95 3.42 -1.85 -7.18
CA VAL A 95 2.88 -3.20 -7.33
C VAL A 95 1.71 -3.15 -8.31
N PHE A 96 1.41 -4.26 -8.95
CA PHE A 96 0.42 -4.30 -10.04
C PHE A 96 -0.80 -5.10 -9.63
N VAL A 97 -1.97 -4.47 -9.75
CA VAL A 97 -3.27 -5.10 -9.45
C VAL A 97 -3.45 -6.36 -10.29
N GLY A 98 -3.89 -7.44 -9.67
CA GLY A 98 -4.12 -8.73 -10.33
C GLY A 98 -2.86 -9.57 -10.53
N GLU A 99 -1.68 -9.07 -10.16
CA GLU A 99 -0.42 -9.80 -10.26
C GLU A 99 0.11 -10.18 -8.88
N LYS A 100 0.81 -11.30 -8.80
CA LYS A 100 1.55 -11.66 -7.58
C LYS A 100 2.84 -10.84 -7.49
N VAL A 101 3.09 -10.22 -6.34
CA VAL A 101 4.35 -9.48 -6.09
C VAL A 101 5.55 -10.43 -6.15
N ARG A 102 5.38 -11.67 -5.68
CA ARG A 102 6.35 -12.75 -5.81
C ARG A 102 5.62 -14.03 -6.21
N PRO A 103 6.24 -14.90 -7.03
CA PRO A 103 5.60 -16.13 -7.50
C PRO A 103 5.07 -17.02 -6.38
N GLU A 104 5.79 -17.08 -5.25
CA GLU A 104 5.44 -17.89 -4.08
C GLU A 104 4.32 -17.30 -3.21
N TYR A 105 3.90 -16.07 -3.45
CA TYR A 105 2.82 -15.46 -2.66
C TYR A 105 1.48 -16.12 -2.93
N LEU A 106 0.63 -16.20 -1.90
CA LEU A 106 -0.65 -16.92 -1.97
C LEU A 106 -1.62 -16.28 -2.95
N GLU A 107 -1.76 -14.95 -2.90
CA GLU A 107 -2.75 -14.22 -3.66
C GLU A 107 -2.14 -13.06 -4.47
N PRO A 108 -2.76 -12.67 -5.58
CA PRO A 108 -2.38 -11.47 -6.32
C PRO A 108 -2.74 -10.19 -5.54
N VAL A 109 -2.19 -9.06 -5.98
CA VAL A 109 -2.52 -7.74 -5.44
C VAL A 109 -3.99 -7.43 -5.68
N PRO A 110 -4.79 -7.16 -4.64
CA PRO A 110 -6.19 -6.78 -4.81
C PRO A 110 -6.34 -5.38 -5.40
N GLY A 111 -7.47 -5.10 -6.03
CA GLY A 111 -7.74 -3.87 -6.74
C GLY A 111 -9.07 -3.22 -6.39
N SER A 112 -9.52 -3.32 -5.13
CA SER A 112 -10.76 -2.66 -4.70
C SER A 112 -10.67 -1.14 -4.85
N ALA A 113 -11.81 -0.48 -4.95
CA ALA A 113 -11.86 0.97 -5.00
C ALA A 113 -11.14 1.59 -3.81
N PRO A 114 -10.29 2.61 -4.01
CA PRO A 114 -9.58 3.25 -2.91
C PRO A 114 -10.54 4.02 -2.00
N VAL A 115 -10.10 4.24 -0.77
CA VAL A 115 -10.73 5.15 0.18
C VAL A 115 -9.84 6.37 0.39
N ARG A 116 -10.40 7.48 0.85
CA ARG A 116 -9.66 8.71 1.07
C ARG A 116 -9.25 8.85 2.54
N ALA A 117 -7.96 8.96 2.81
CA ALA A 117 -7.45 9.29 4.13
C ALA A 117 -7.68 10.77 4.47
N LYS A 118 -7.55 11.13 5.76
CA LYS A 118 -7.70 12.52 6.24
C LYS A 118 -6.76 13.51 5.51
N GLN A 119 -5.59 13.02 5.09
CA GLN A 119 -4.59 13.79 4.35
C GLN A 119 -4.93 13.95 2.86
N GLY A 120 -6.10 13.48 2.42
CA GLY A 120 -6.54 13.54 1.03
C GLY A 120 -5.96 12.44 0.12
N ILE A 121 -5.12 11.56 0.66
CA ILE A 121 -4.44 10.49 -0.07
C ILE A 121 -5.42 9.35 -0.35
N LEU A 122 -5.38 8.82 -1.57
CA LEU A 122 -6.11 7.61 -1.94
C LEU A 122 -5.34 6.38 -1.44
N ILE A 123 -5.93 5.63 -0.53
CA ILE A 123 -5.35 4.43 0.09
C ILE A 123 -6.21 3.19 -0.18
N ALA A 124 -5.59 2.03 -0.18
CA ALA A 124 -6.31 0.77 -0.27
C ALA A 124 -7.23 0.60 0.94
N PRO A 125 -8.43 0.03 0.79
CA PRO A 125 -9.30 -0.27 1.93
C PRO A 125 -8.63 -1.31 2.84
N VAL A 126 -9.03 -1.34 4.11
CA VAL A 126 -8.46 -2.23 5.12
C VAL A 126 -8.48 -3.70 4.67
N ALA A 127 -9.58 -4.16 4.06
CA ALA A 127 -9.70 -5.53 3.58
C ALA A 127 -8.59 -5.92 2.59
N ASP A 128 -8.24 -5.02 1.67
CA ASP A 128 -7.16 -5.25 0.71
C ASP A 128 -5.78 -5.28 1.40
N LEU A 129 -5.55 -4.36 2.34
CA LEU A 129 -4.30 -4.34 3.11
C LEU A 129 -4.12 -5.61 3.93
N VAL A 130 -5.17 -6.08 4.60
CA VAL A 130 -5.16 -7.33 5.36
C VAL A 130 -4.79 -8.51 4.46
N ARG A 131 -5.41 -8.63 3.28
CA ARG A 131 -5.08 -9.66 2.29
C ARG A 131 -3.61 -9.61 1.88
N MET A 132 -3.12 -8.42 1.53
CA MET A 132 -1.73 -8.23 1.11
C MET A 132 -0.73 -8.58 2.21
N LYS A 133 -1.00 -8.16 3.45
CA LYS A 133 -0.14 -8.42 4.61
C LYS A 133 -0.12 -9.90 4.99
N LEU A 134 -1.27 -10.55 4.98
CA LEU A 134 -1.36 -11.99 5.23
C LEU A 134 -0.76 -12.81 4.07
N THR A 135 -0.77 -12.29 2.85
CA THR A 135 -0.16 -12.93 1.68
C THR A 135 1.37 -12.92 1.76
N SER A 136 1.99 -11.77 2.02
CA SER A 136 3.45 -11.63 2.14
C SER A 136 4.00 -12.20 3.44
N PHE A 137 3.29 -12.04 4.53
CA PHE A 137 3.47 -12.68 5.84
C PHE A 137 4.88 -12.56 6.44
N ARG A 138 5.59 -11.47 6.15
CA ARG A 138 6.88 -11.14 6.76
C ARG A 138 6.69 -10.64 8.20
N LEU A 139 7.74 -10.59 9.01
CA LEU A 139 7.63 -10.09 10.39
C LEU A 139 6.97 -8.71 10.47
N LYS A 140 7.36 -7.78 9.61
CA LYS A 140 6.74 -6.45 9.57
C LYS A 140 5.26 -6.49 9.18
N ASP A 141 4.87 -7.46 8.36
CA ASP A 141 3.47 -7.60 7.95
C ASP A 141 2.60 -8.14 9.08
N LYS A 142 3.14 -9.05 9.89
CA LYS A 142 2.46 -9.54 11.10
C LYS A 142 2.23 -8.41 12.11
N VAL A 143 3.24 -7.54 12.30
CA VAL A 143 3.10 -6.35 13.16
C VAL A 143 2.02 -5.40 12.62
N HIS A 144 1.98 -5.16 11.31
CA HIS A 144 0.93 -4.33 10.72
C HIS A 144 -0.48 -4.94 10.88
N ILE A 145 -0.61 -6.28 10.85
CA ILE A 145 -1.87 -6.96 11.16
C ILE A 145 -2.27 -6.71 12.61
N GLN A 146 -1.33 -6.85 13.56
CA GLN A 146 -1.57 -6.54 14.97
C GLN A 146 -2.01 -5.09 15.18
N ASP A 147 -1.36 -4.14 14.52
CA ASP A 147 -1.74 -2.72 14.60
C ASP A 147 -3.19 -2.48 14.10
N LEU A 148 -3.57 -3.10 12.97
CA LEU A 148 -4.93 -2.99 12.43
C LEU A 148 -5.97 -3.69 13.31
N ASP A 149 -5.64 -4.86 13.83
CA ASP A 149 -6.53 -5.67 14.68
C ASP A 149 -6.71 -5.01 16.05
N GLY A 150 -5.61 -4.53 16.65
CA GLY A 150 -5.60 -3.88 17.96
C GLY A 150 -6.47 -2.62 18.05
N VAL A 151 -6.65 -1.90 16.93
CA VAL A 151 -7.55 -0.73 16.85
C VAL A 151 -8.94 -1.09 16.30
N GLY A 152 -9.24 -2.39 16.13
CA GLY A 152 -10.57 -2.87 15.72
C GLY A 152 -10.89 -2.70 14.24
N LEU A 153 -9.91 -2.49 13.38
CA LEU A 153 -10.13 -2.30 11.95
C LEU A 153 -10.31 -3.61 11.18
N ILE A 154 -9.87 -4.76 11.74
CA ILE A 154 -10.13 -6.08 11.14
C ILE A 154 -11.48 -6.59 11.66
N THR A 155 -12.55 -6.25 10.93
CA THR A 155 -13.91 -6.64 11.27
C THR A 155 -14.18 -8.12 10.95
N SER A 156 -15.25 -8.67 11.55
CA SER A 156 -15.72 -10.04 11.23
C SER A 156 -16.05 -10.21 9.76
N GLU A 157 -16.53 -9.18 9.07
CA GLU A 157 -16.84 -9.20 7.64
C GLU A 157 -15.54 -9.34 6.82
N ILE A 158 -14.49 -8.59 7.18
CA ILE A 158 -13.17 -8.72 6.55
C ILE A 158 -12.64 -10.14 6.75
N GLU A 159 -12.68 -10.65 7.98
CA GLU A 159 -12.20 -12.00 8.30
C GLU A 159 -12.94 -13.08 7.50
N GLN A 160 -14.27 -12.98 7.40
CA GLN A 160 -15.09 -13.92 6.62
C GLN A 160 -14.79 -13.85 5.12
N SER A 161 -14.37 -12.70 4.61
CA SER A 161 -14.02 -12.50 3.20
C SER A 161 -12.66 -13.10 2.82
N LEU A 162 -11.82 -13.46 3.79
CA LEU A 162 -10.50 -14.03 3.56
C LEU A 162 -10.59 -15.49 3.09
N SER A 163 -9.65 -15.90 2.23
CA SER A 163 -9.47 -17.32 1.91
C SER A 163 -9.03 -18.10 3.15
N GLU A 164 -9.25 -19.41 3.13
CA GLU A 164 -8.89 -20.30 4.25
C GLU A 164 -7.40 -20.17 4.64
N PRO A 165 -6.41 -20.14 3.71
CA PRO A 165 -5.02 -19.96 4.08
C PRO A 165 -4.74 -18.62 4.78
N LEU A 166 -5.39 -17.53 4.35
CA LEU A 166 -5.22 -16.22 4.97
C LEU A 166 -5.87 -16.17 6.36
N ARG A 167 -7.03 -16.80 6.55
CA ARG A 167 -7.65 -16.90 7.88
C ARG A 167 -6.76 -17.65 8.88
N ARG A 168 -6.10 -18.73 8.45
CA ARG A 168 -5.13 -19.45 9.30
C ARG A 168 -3.97 -18.55 9.72
N ARG A 169 -3.44 -17.75 8.79
CA ARG A 169 -2.37 -16.79 9.09
C ARG A 169 -2.83 -15.68 10.04
N LEU A 170 -4.07 -15.21 9.89
CA LEU A 170 -4.64 -14.25 10.83
C LEU A 170 -4.74 -14.84 12.25
N ALA A 171 -5.23 -16.09 12.37
CA ALA A 171 -5.28 -16.80 13.65
C ALA A 171 -3.88 -17.01 14.26
N GLU A 172 -2.86 -17.31 13.44
CA GLU A 172 -1.47 -17.40 13.89
C GLU A 172 -0.97 -16.07 14.47
N VAL A 173 -1.25 -14.94 13.81
CA VAL A 173 -0.84 -13.62 14.32
C VAL A 173 -1.49 -13.34 15.67
N ARG A 174 -2.80 -13.56 15.80
CA ARG A 174 -3.56 -13.36 17.04
C ARG A 174 -3.09 -14.26 18.19
N ALA A 175 -2.58 -15.45 17.88
CA ALA A 175 -2.05 -16.36 18.90
C ALA A 175 -0.70 -15.92 19.48
N THR A 176 -0.05 -14.92 18.89
CA THR A 176 1.25 -14.35 19.34
C THR A 176 1.11 -13.05 20.11
N GLU A 177 -0.12 -12.57 20.34
CA GLU A 177 -0.45 -11.43 21.20
C GLU A 177 -0.64 -11.92 22.68
#